data_da4b2315b443bb5ca466cf6420bc17e7
#
_entry.id   da4b2315b443bb5ca466cf6420bc17e7
#
_cell.length_a   1.000
_cell.length_b   1.000
_cell.length_c   1.000
_cell.angle_alpha   90.00
_cell.angle_beta   90.00
_cell.angle_gamma   90.00
#
_symmetry.space_group_name_H-M   'P 1'
#
loop_
_entity.id
_entity.type
_entity.pdbx_description
1 polymer ?
#
loop_
_entity_poly.entity_id
_entity_poly.type
_entity_poly.pdbx_seq_one_letter_code
_entity_poly.pdbx_strand_id
1 'polypeptide(L)'
;MTTAMVIPGAESFFLPGNSIGILICHGFNGTPQSVRYLGEKFAAKGFTVFAPRLAGHGTDEYEMETSHYQEWIQDVEMAYAKLKRTCTHVFAIGQSMGGALVLDLATKLACDGILTINAALQVPEYERYRNQSVPRFIPEGKPDIKDDIPKEITYDQVPSKAINQLLDIMEHTSQKLIDVSCPILIFHSPEDHVVPDSCSYQIYDTVMSGDKEMVRLENSYHVASLDHDKDHIIEHSYQFIQRLSKREIIAS
;
A
#
# COMPACT_ATOMS: atom_id res chain seq x y z
N MET A 1 1.01 -29.12 -9.80
CA MET A 1 0.43 -28.33 -8.70
C MET A 1 -0.70 -27.51 -9.30
N THR A 2 -1.93 -27.70 -8.84
CA THR A 2 -3.06 -26.84 -9.25
C THR A 2 -2.82 -25.48 -8.63
N THR A 3 -2.68 -24.44 -9.46
CA THR A 3 -2.69 -23.05 -8.99
C THR A 3 -4.01 -22.79 -8.26
N ALA A 4 -3.95 -22.27 -7.05
CA ALA A 4 -5.16 -21.92 -6.31
C ALA A 4 -5.99 -20.90 -7.10
N MET A 5 -7.30 -20.98 -6.99
CA MET A 5 -8.20 -20.04 -7.67
C MET A 5 -8.19 -18.71 -6.95
N VAL A 6 -8.17 -17.63 -7.72
CA VAL A 6 -8.31 -16.28 -7.14
C VAL A 6 -9.72 -16.13 -6.56
N ILE A 7 -9.80 -15.63 -5.34
CA ILE A 7 -11.08 -15.31 -4.67
C ILE A 7 -11.79 -14.22 -5.51
N PRO A 8 -13.08 -14.42 -5.88
CA PRO A 8 -13.82 -13.44 -6.65
C PRO A 8 -13.78 -12.04 -6.01
N GLY A 9 -13.35 -11.04 -6.77
CA GLY A 9 -13.15 -9.66 -6.30
C GLY A 9 -11.72 -9.34 -5.85
N ALA A 10 -10.86 -10.36 -5.63
CA ALA A 10 -9.47 -10.19 -5.22
C ALA A 10 -8.49 -10.00 -6.39
N GLU A 11 -8.97 -10.01 -7.63
CA GLU A 11 -8.14 -9.90 -8.84
C GLU A 11 -7.46 -8.53 -8.94
N SER A 12 -6.26 -8.52 -9.55
CA SER A 12 -5.65 -7.28 -10.02
C SER A 12 -6.63 -6.51 -10.92
N PHE A 13 -6.60 -5.19 -10.88
CA PHE A 13 -7.40 -4.40 -11.83
C PHE A 13 -6.56 -3.33 -12.52
N PHE A 14 -6.91 -3.06 -13.78
CA PHE A 14 -6.33 -2.01 -14.60
C PHE A 14 -7.46 -1.17 -15.19
N LEU A 15 -7.43 0.14 -14.92
CA LEU A 15 -8.43 1.09 -15.40
C LEU A 15 -7.70 2.11 -16.31
N PRO A 16 -7.93 2.07 -17.64
CA PRO A 16 -7.26 2.97 -18.56
C PRO A 16 -7.76 4.42 -18.41
N GLY A 17 -6.86 5.38 -18.60
CA GLY A 17 -7.13 6.81 -18.51
C GLY A 17 -6.10 7.62 -19.29
N ASN A 18 -5.71 8.77 -18.75
CA ASN A 18 -4.73 9.67 -19.36
C ASN A 18 -3.27 9.22 -19.12
N SER A 19 -2.31 10.07 -19.47
CA SER A 19 -0.88 9.82 -19.33
C SER A 19 -0.33 9.94 -17.89
N ILE A 20 -1.18 10.12 -16.88
CA ILE A 20 -0.80 10.07 -15.48
C ILE A 20 -1.23 8.72 -14.92
N GLY A 21 -0.26 7.90 -14.53
CA GLY A 21 -0.48 6.57 -13.97
C GLY A 21 -0.49 6.61 -12.44
N ILE A 22 -1.38 5.82 -11.84
CA ILE A 22 -1.45 5.60 -10.40
C ILE A 22 -1.33 4.11 -10.13
N LEU A 23 -0.23 3.69 -9.51
CA LEU A 23 -0.08 2.38 -8.91
C LEU A 23 -0.73 2.41 -7.52
N ILE A 24 -1.58 1.44 -7.18
CA ILE A 24 -2.14 1.33 -5.83
C ILE A 24 -1.85 -0.06 -5.26
N CYS A 25 -1.16 -0.11 -4.13
CA CYS A 25 -0.76 -1.34 -3.45
C CYS A 25 -1.55 -1.56 -2.16
N HIS A 26 -2.17 -2.74 -2.04
CA HIS A 26 -2.94 -3.16 -0.86
C HIS A 26 -2.02 -3.61 0.30
N GLY A 27 -2.60 -3.82 1.49
CA GLY A 27 -1.92 -4.28 2.70
C GLY A 27 -1.75 -5.79 2.80
N PHE A 28 -1.08 -6.22 3.88
CA PHE A 28 -0.92 -7.63 4.25
C PHE A 28 -2.28 -8.27 4.55
N ASN A 29 -2.47 -9.50 4.16
CA ASN A 29 -3.73 -10.25 4.22
C ASN A 29 -4.91 -9.61 3.44
N GLY A 30 -4.76 -8.37 2.93
CA GLY A 30 -5.73 -7.72 2.05
C GLY A 30 -5.57 -8.11 0.59
N THR A 31 -6.37 -7.50 -0.27
CA THR A 31 -6.38 -7.75 -1.72
C THR A 31 -6.60 -6.44 -2.48
N PRO A 32 -6.50 -6.40 -3.81
CA PRO A 32 -6.85 -5.21 -4.58
C PRO A 32 -8.27 -4.68 -4.31
N GLN A 33 -9.17 -5.51 -3.77
CA GLN A 33 -10.51 -5.08 -3.39
C GLN A 33 -10.48 -3.95 -2.34
N SER A 34 -9.56 -4.00 -1.37
CA SER A 34 -9.51 -2.97 -0.30
C SER A 34 -9.15 -1.57 -0.83
N VAL A 35 -8.50 -1.49 -1.99
CA VAL A 35 -8.11 -0.23 -2.62
C VAL A 35 -8.90 0.08 -3.91
N ARG A 36 -9.88 -0.76 -4.25
CA ARG A 36 -10.66 -0.62 -5.49
C ARG A 36 -11.43 0.69 -5.54
N TYR A 37 -12.06 1.08 -4.43
CA TYR A 37 -12.79 2.35 -4.36
C TYR A 37 -11.90 3.55 -4.73
N LEU A 38 -10.70 3.62 -4.16
CA LEU A 38 -9.72 4.66 -4.50
C LEU A 38 -9.38 4.61 -5.99
N GLY A 39 -9.11 3.41 -6.52
CA GLY A 39 -8.79 3.21 -7.94
C GLY A 39 -9.88 3.69 -8.88
N GLU A 40 -11.14 3.35 -8.61
CA GLU A 40 -12.29 3.77 -9.41
C GLU A 40 -12.50 5.29 -9.37
N LYS A 41 -12.31 5.92 -8.22
CA LYS A 41 -12.39 7.38 -8.07
C LYS A 41 -11.27 8.11 -8.81
N PHE A 42 -10.04 7.59 -8.78
CA PHE A 42 -8.94 8.15 -9.58
C PHE A 42 -9.18 7.96 -11.08
N ALA A 43 -9.68 6.80 -11.51
CA ALA A 43 -10.05 6.58 -12.91
C ALA A 43 -11.18 7.52 -13.36
N ALA A 44 -12.17 7.79 -12.51
CA ALA A 44 -13.22 8.77 -12.79
C ALA A 44 -12.69 10.21 -12.91
N LYS A 45 -11.55 10.53 -12.28
CA LYS A 45 -10.80 11.78 -12.45
C LYS A 45 -9.90 11.78 -13.72
N GLY A 46 -9.91 10.69 -14.49
CA GLY A 46 -9.21 10.55 -15.77
C GLY A 46 -7.84 9.89 -15.70
N PHE A 47 -7.36 9.45 -14.55
CA PHE A 47 -6.05 8.80 -14.41
C PHE A 47 -6.06 7.36 -14.91
N THR A 48 -4.91 6.87 -15.38
CA THR A 48 -4.67 5.44 -15.59
C THR A 48 -4.31 4.79 -14.28
N VAL A 49 -5.04 3.74 -13.86
CA VAL A 49 -4.85 3.11 -12.55
C VAL A 49 -4.51 1.64 -12.70
N PHE A 50 -3.57 1.16 -11.89
CA PHE A 50 -3.25 -0.26 -11.78
C PHE A 50 -3.06 -0.64 -10.31
N ALA A 51 -3.80 -1.66 -9.86
CA ALA A 51 -3.62 -2.29 -8.56
C ALA A 51 -3.26 -3.77 -8.77
N PRO A 52 -2.00 -4.17 -8.54
CA PRO A 52 -1.60 -5.57 -8.60
C PRO A 52 -2.14 -6.34 -7.41
N ARG A 53 -2.44 -7.63 -7.59
CA ARG A 53 -2.59 -8.60 -6.52
C ARG A 53 -1.21 -9.15 -6.19
N LEU A 54 -0.78 -9.01 -4.97
CA LEU A 54 0.53 -9.48 -4.53
C LEU A 54 0.58 -11.01 -4.43
N ALA A 55 1.76 -11.58 -4.61
CA ALA A 55 1.99 -13.02 -4.49
C ALA A 55 1.45 -13.55 -3.16
N GLY A 56 0.76 -14.69 -3.20
CA GLY A 56 0.15 -15.34 -2.03
C GLY A 56 -1.10 -14.66 -1.45
N HIS A 57 -1.55 -13.52 -1.99
CA HIS A 57 -2.75 -12.82 -1.53
C HIS A 57 -3.95 -13.10 -2.43
N GLY A 58 -5.14 -13.18 -1.82
CA GLY A 58 -6.40 -13.32 -2.56
C GLY A 58 -6.59 -14.66 -3.27
N THR A 59 -5.97 -15.72 -2.79
CA THR A 59 -6.09 -17.13 -3.24
C THR A 59 -6.41 -18.03 -2.07
N ASP A 60 -5.38 -18.57 -1.40
CA ASP A 60 -5.49 -19.30 -0.14
C ASP A 60 -4.27 -19.03 0.77
N GLU A 61 -4.41 -19.34 2.05
CA GLU A 61 -3.37 -19.13 3.05
C GLU A 61 -2.13 -20.03 2.85
N TYR A 62 -2.24 -21.11 2.10
CA TYR A 62 -1.09 -22.00 1.81
C TYR A 62 -0.20 -21.41 0.72
N GLU A 63 -0.76 -20.70 -0.28
CA GLU A 63 0.04 -19.92 -1.22
C GLU A 63 0.72 -18.75 -0.51
N MET A 64 0.03 -18.09 0.44
CA MET A 64 0.63 -17.04 1.26
C MET A 64 1.78 -17.59 2.11
N GLU A 65 1.67 -18.81 2.66
CA GLU A 65 2.75 -19.42 3.46
C GLU A 65 4.06 -19.61 2.68
N THR A 66 3.96 -19.74 1.37
CA THR A 66 5.13 -19.96 0.50
C THR A 66 5.62 -18.70 -0.20
N SER A 67 4.88 -17.60 -0.10
CA SER A 67 5.29 -16.34 -0.69
C SER A 67 6.39 -15.66 0.14
N HIS A 68 7.25 -14.90 -0.56
CA HIS A 68 8.34 -14.14 0.04
C HIS A 68 8.17 -12.65 -0.23
N TYR A 69 8.64 -11.80 0.69
CA TYR A 69 8.50 -10.35 0.53
C TYR A 69 9.21 -9.80 -0.72
N GLN A 70 10.24 -10.49 -1.21
CA GLN A 70 10.91 -10.14 -2.47
C GLN A 70 9.96 -10.28 -3.68
N GLU A 71 9.02 -11.24 -3.65
CA GLU A 71 8.01 -11.38 -4.69
C GLU A 71 7.01 -10.22 -4.63
N TRP A 72 6.62 -9.76 -3.44
CA TRP A 72 5.76 -8.58 -3.26
C TRP A 72 6.44 -7.32 -3.79
N ILE A 73 7.73 -7.13 -3.50
CA ILE A 73 8.54 -6.05 -4.09
C ILE A 73 8.51 -6.15 -5.62
N GLN A 74 8.76 -7.33 -6.18
CA GLN A 74 8.78 -7.56 -7.62
C GLN A 74 7.42 -7.27 -8.27
N ASP A 75 6.31 -7.65 -7.63
CA ASP A 75 4.96 -7.35 -8.12
C ASP A 75 4.72 -5.84 -8.24
N VAL A 76 5.16 -5.07 -7.24
CA VAL A 76 5.05 -3.60 -7.24
C VAL A 76 5.96 -2.97 -8.30
N GLU A 77 7.20 -3.43 -8.43
CA GLU A 77 8.14 -2.96 -9.46
C GLU A 77 7.63 -3.24 -10.88
N MET A 78 7.09 -4.45 -11.12
CA MET A 78 6.49 -4.82 -12.41
C MET A 78 5.25 -3.98 -12.72
N ALA A 79 4.42 -3.71 -11.72
CA ALA A 79 3.24 -2.87 -11.87
C ALA A 79 3.62 -1.42 -12.21
N TYR A 80 4.62 -0.86 -11.54
CA TYR A 80 5.18 0.45 -11.83
C TYR A 80 5.75 0.51 -13.24
N ALA A 81 6.59 -0.45 -13.61
CA ALA A 81 7.18 -0.53 -14.95
C ALA A 81 6.11 -0.67 -16.06
N LYS A 82 5.00 -1.37 -15.78
CA LYS A 82 3.86 -1.47 -16.71
C LYS A 82 3.22 -0.10 -16.97
N LEU A 83 2.99 0.69 -15.92
CA LEU A 83 2.46 2.05 -16.05
C LEU A 83 3.42 2.99 -16.77
N LYS A 84 4.72 2.93 -16.49
CA LYS A 84 5.75 3.77 -17.15
C LYS A 84 5.88 3.53 -18.64
N ARG A 85 5.34 2.43 -19.20
CA ARG A 85 5.32 2.19 -20.66
C ARG A 85 4.33 3.11 -21.39
N THR A 86 3.28 3.57 -20.73
CA THR A 86 2.16 4.31 -21.33
C THR A 86 1.87 5.64 -20.66
N CYS A 87 2.42 5.85 -19.47
CA CYS A 87 2.22 7.08 -18.69
C CYS A 87 3.52 7.89 -18.63
N THR A 88 3.39 9.21 -18.76
CA THR A 88 4.50 10.16 -18.63
C THR A 88 4.85 10.35 -17.15
N HIS A 89 3.84 10.40 -16.29
CA HIS A 89 4.00 10.48 -14.84
C HIS A 89 3.42 9.24 -14.18
N VAL A 90 4.08 8.72 -13.15
CA VAL A 90 3.58 7.58 -12.36
C VAL A 90 3.77 7.85 -10.87
N PHE A 91 2.65 7.90 -10.18
CA PHE A 91 2.57 7.99 -8.72
C PHE A 91 2.28 6.62 -8.13
N ALA A 92 2.82 6.34 -6.94
CA ALA A 92 2.55 5.10 -6.24
C ALA A 92 1.89 5.37 -4.90
N ILE A 93 0.77 4.70 -4.64
CA ILE A 93 -0.01 4.77 -3.40
C ILE A 93 0.07 3.41 -2.72
N GLY A 94 0.34 3.37 -1.41
CA GLY A 94 0.38 2.13 -0.66
C GLY A 94 -0.26 2.23 0.71
N GLN A 95 -1.09 1.24 1.06
CA GLN A 95 -1.70 1.13 2.37
C GLN A 95 -1.00 0.06 3.20
N SER A 96 -0.71 0.36 4.50
CA SER A 96 -0.13 -0.59 5.44
C SER A 96 1.19 -1.19 4.90
N MET A 97 1.30 -2.51 4.75
CA MET A 97 2.42 -3.17 4.06
C MET A 97 2.63 -2.60 2.64
N GLY A 98 1.55 -2.30 1.90
CA GLY A 98 1.65 -1.63 0.60
C GLY A 98 2.37 -0.29 0.69
N GLY A 99 2.22 0.43 1.83
CA GLY A 99 2.97 1.65 2.14
C GLY A 99 4.47 1.38 2.28
N ALA A 100 4.87 0.32 2.97
CA ALA A 100 6.27 -0.10 3.06
C ALA A 100 6.83 -0.45 1.68
N LEU A 101 6.05 -1.15 0.85
CA LEU A 101 6.46 -1.54 -0.51
C LEU A 101 6.65 -0.34 -1.45
N VAL A 102 5.78 0.68 -1.40
CA VAL A 102 5.97 1.89 -2.24
C VAL A 102 7.09 2.79 -1.72
N LEU A 103 7.37 2.77 -0.42
CA LEU A 103 8.57 3.40 0.13
C LEU A 103 9.84 2.69 -0.38
N ASP A 104 9.90 1.35 -0.32
CA ASP A 104 11.03 0.58 -0.89
C ASP A 104 11.18 0.84 -2.40
N LEU A 105 10.10 0.88 -3.16
CA LEU A 105 10.12 1.27 -4.58
C LEU A 105 10.81 2.62 -4.79
N ALA A 106 10.46 3.62 -3.98
CA ALA A 106 10.99 4.98 -4.08
C ALA A 106 12.47 5.10 -3.70
N THR A 107 13.04 4.13 -2.96
CA THR A 107 14.49 4.08 -2.71
C THR A 107 15.31 3.65 -3.93
N LYS A 108 14.67 3.00 -4.91
CA LYS A 108 15.31 2.39 -6.07
C LYS A 108 15.01 3.11 -7.38
N LEU A 109 13.83 3.73 -7.47
CA LEU A 109 13.32 4.34 -8.70
C LEU A 109 12.93 5.80 -8.45
N ALA A 110 13.18 6.64 -9.45
CA ALA A 110 12.74 8.04 -9.45
C ALA A 110 11.22 8.09 -9.72
N CYS A 111 10.43 7.97 -8.65
CA CYS A 111 8.98 8.13 -8.71
C CYS A 111 8.63 9.63 -8.84
N ASP A 112 7.57 9.94 -9.60
CA ASP A 112 7.06 11.32 -9.70
C ASP A 112 6.47 11.80 -8.36
N GLY A 113 6.09 10.87 -7.48
CA GLY A 113 5.68 11.05 -6.10
C GLY A 113 5.09 9.78 -5.53
N ILE A 114 5.14 9.64 -4.22
CA ILE A 114 4.54 8.52 -3.50
C ILE A 114 3.54 9.00 -2.45
N LEU A 115 2.57 8.14 -2.15
CA LEU A 115 1.56 8.41 -1.13
C LEU A 115 1.45 7.17 -0.23
N THR A 116 1.44 7.38 1.07
CA THR A 116 1.30 6.30 2.06
C THR A 116 0.04 6.48 2.89
N ILE A 117 -0.66 5.38 3.17
CA ILE A 117 -1.85 5.35 4.02
C ILE A 117 -1.56 4.37 5.16
N ASN A 118 -1.40 4.86 6.38
CA ASN A 118 -1.09 4.05 7.55
C ASN A 118 0.04 3.05 7.29
N ALA A 119 1.15 3.53 6.68
CA ALA A 119 2.24 2.66 6.22
C ALA A 119 2.90 1.90 7.37
N ALA A 120 3.04 0.59 7.22
CA ALA A 120 3.56 -0.29 8.24
C ALA A 120 5.10 -0.29 8.26
N LEU A 121 5.69 0.27 9.32
CA LEU A 121 7.10 0.05 9.69
C LEU A 121 7.22 -0.83 10.93
N GLN A 122 6.12 -0.97 11.67
CA GLN A 122 6.00 -1.84 12.83
C GLN A 122 4.56 -2.36 12.93
N VAL A 123 4.40 -3.61 13.37
CA VAL A 123 3.12 -4.20 13.80
C VAL A 123 3.39 -4.91 15.12
N PRO A 124 3.19 -4.25 16.27
CA PRO A 124 3.62 -4.76 17.58
C PRO A 124 3.04 -6.14 17.93
N GLU A 125 1.79 -6.40 17.52
CA GLU A 125 1.15 -7.70 17.78
C GLU A 125 1.84 -8.86 17.08
N TYR A 126 2.51 -8.62 15.94
CA TYR A 126 3.20 -9.64 15.17
C TYR A 126 4.64 -9.87 15.61
N GLU A 127 5.26 -8.95 16.35
CA GLU A 127 6.65 -9.10 16.81
C GLU A 127 6.88 -10.35 17.68
N ARG A 128 5.87 -10.79 18.43
CA ARG A 128 5.94 -12.05 19.21
C ARG A 128 6.13 -13.30 18.34
N TYR A 129 5.86 -13.21 17.04
CA TYR A 129 6.01 -14.31 16.09
C TYR A 129 7.32 -14.23 15.30
N ARG A 130 8.16 -13.21 15.55
CA ARG A 130 9.44 -13.07 14.86
C ARG A 130 10.30 -14.31 15.05
N ASN A 131 10.78 -14.88 13.93
CA ASN A 131 11.53 -16.13 13.87
C ASN A 131 10.79 -17.36 14.44
N GLN A 132 9.46 -17.27 14.58
CA GLN A 132 8.62 -18.39 14.97
C GLN A 132 8.00 -19.07 13.75
N SER A 133 7.83 -20.39 13.85
CA SER A 133 7.07 -21.19 12.85
C SER A 133 5.88 -21.93 13.48
N VAL A 134 5.67 -21.71 14.78
CA VAL A 134 4.61 -22.34 15.58
C VAL A 134 3.93 -21.28 16.43
N PRO A 135 2.59 -21.20 16.41
CA PRO A 135 1.68 -22.01 15.58
C PRO A 135 1.88 -21.73 14.08
N ARG A 136 1.55 -22.71 13.22
CA ARG A 136 1.70 -22.58 11.77
C ARG A 136 0.82 -21.47 11.19
N PHE A 137 -0.42 -21.41 11.67
CA PHE A 137 -1.39 -20.37 11.31
C PHE A 137 -1.85 -19.63 12.56
N ILE A 138 -2.06 -18.33 12.41
CA ILE A 138 -2.52 -17.44 13.45
C ILE A 138 -3.88 -16.91 13.02
N PRO A 139 -4.94 -17.09 13.83
CA PRO A 139 -6.24 -16.53 13.53
C PRO A 139 -6.16 -15.02 13.37
N GLU A 140 -6.80 -14.50 12.31
CA GLU A 140 -6.97 -13.07 12.09
C GLU A 140 -8.29 -12.59 12.71
N GLY A 141 -8.26 -11.35 13.18
CA GLY A 141 -9.44 -10.64 13.63
C GLY A 141 -10.26 -10.07 12.47
N LYS A 142 -11.27 -9.30 12.81
CA LYS A 142 -11.94 -8.46 11.80
C LYS A 142 -10.98 -7.37 11.34
N PRO A 143 -11.08 -6.93 10.06
CA PRO A 143 -10.35 -5.76 9.60
C PRO A 143 -10.60 -4.54 10.49
N ASP A 144 -9.55 -3.79 10.77
CA ASP A 144 -9.62 -2.58 11.61
C ASP A 144 -10.19 -1.41 10.79
N ILE A 145 -11.52 -1.36 10.72
CA ILE A 145 -12.33 -0.38 9.99
C ILE A 145 -13.38 0.17 10.96
N LYS A 146 -13.52 1.48 11.02
CA LYS A 146 -14.49 2.17 11.89
C LYS A 146 -15.91 2.10 11.32
N ASP A 147 -16.04 2.10 10.00
CA ASP A 147 -17.31 1.93 9.29
C ASP A 147 -17.75 0.46 9.33
N ASP A 148 -18.94 0.17 9.84
CA ASP A 148 -19.48 -1.20 10.00
C ASP A 148 -19.91 -1.86 8.67
N ILE A 149 -19.95 -1.11 7.55
CA ILE A 149 -20.52 -1.58 6.28
C ILE A 149 -19.51 -2.29 5.38
N PRO A 150 -18.28 -1.77 5.17
CA PRO A 150 -17.34 -2.38 4.25
C PRO A 150 -16.81 -3.71 4.79
N LYS A 151 -16.66 -4.68 3.89
CA LYS A 151 -15.96 -5.94 4.17
C LYS A 151 -14.70 -5.99 3.34
N GLU A 152 -13.57 -6.21 3.98
CA GLU A 152 -12.33 -6.51 3.30
C GLU A 152 -12.26 -8.01 2.98
N ILE A 153 -11.75 -8.35 1.78
CA ILE A 153 -11.45 -9.75 1.43
C ILE A 153 -10.10 -10.11 2.02
N THR A 154 -10.13 -10.93 3.06
CA THR A 154 -8.96 -11.42 3.81
C THR A 154 -9.06 -12.92 4.02
N TYR A 155 -7.97 -13.55 4.46
CA TYR A 155 -8.03 -14.89 5.04
C TYR A 155 -8.42 -14.82 6.51
N ASP A 156 -9.11 -15.85 7.01
CA ASP A 156 -9.48 -15.97 8.43
C ASP A 156 -8.27 -16.30 9.34
N GLN A 157 -7.16 -16.67 8.75
CA GLN A 157 -5.90 -16.97 9.43
C GLN A 157 -4.70 -16.67 8.53
N VAL A 158 -3.59 -16.28 9.12
CA VAL A 158 -2.35 -16.00 8.40
C VAL A 158 -1.22 -16.94 8.82
N PRO A 159 -0.37 -17.37 7.89
CA PRO A 159 0.78 -18.20 8.21
C PRO A 159 1.83 -17.43 9.02
N SER A 160 2.40 -18.03 10.07
CA SER A 160 3.52 -17.46 10.82
C SER A 160 4.72 -17.12 9.91
N LYS A 161 4.94 -17.91 8.85
CA LYS A 161 5.98 -17.62 7.87
C LYS A 161 5.72 -16.32 7.11
N ALA A 162 4.48 -16.06 6.71
CA ALA A 162 4.12 -14.83 6.02
C ALA A 162 4.20 -13.62 6.95
N ILE A 163 3.86 -13.77 8.24
CA ILE A 163 4.10 -12.73 9.25
C ILE A 163 5.60 -12.38 9.33
N ASN A 164 6.48 -13.37 9.31
CA ASN A 164 7.92 -13.11 9.31
C ASN A 164 8.36 -12.36 8.03
N GLN A 165 7.78 -12.67 6.87
CA GLN A 165 8.04 -11.92 5.64
C GLN A 165 7.55 -10.46 5.73
N LEU A 166 6.40 -10.22 6.39
CA LEU A 166 5.93 -8.86 6.68
C LEU A 166 6.92 -8.11 7.60
N LEU A 167 7.37 -8.76 8.68
CA LEU A 167 8.35 -8.16 9.60
C LEU A 167 9.67 -7.84 8.88
N ASP A 168 10.11 -8.72 7.98
CA ASP A 168 11.34 -8.54 7.20
C ASP A 168 11.24 -7.36 6.23
N ILE A 169 10.14 -7.20 5.49
CA ILE A 169 9.97 -6.04 4.58
C ILE A 169 9.85 -4.72 5.36
N MET A 170 9.19 -4.69 6.52
CA MET A 170 9.11 -3.50 7.35
C MET A 170 10.49 -3.07 7.83
N GLU A 171 11.30 -4.01 8.32
CA GLU A 171 12.69 -3.75 8.76
C GLU A 171 13.55 -3.28 7.58
N HIS A 172 13.48 -3.99 6.44
CA HIS A 172 14.20 -3.65 5.22
C HIS A 172 13.90 -2.23 4.74
N THR A 173 12.63 -1.84 4.74
CA THR A 173 12.19 -0.50 4.33
C THR A 173 12.62 0.56 5.33
N SER A 174 12.46 0.30 6.63
CA SER A 174 12.85 1.24 7.70
C SER A 174 14.32 1.66 7.60
N GLN A 175 15.20 0.71 7.26
CA GLN A 175 16.65 0.98 7.14
C GLN A 175 17.01 1.86 5.93
N LYS A 176 16.10 2.00 4.97
CA LYS A 176 16.32 2.72 3.69
C LYS A 176 15.50 4.00 3.55
N LEU A 177 14.72 4.39 4.53
CA LEU A 177 13.87 5.58 4.44
C LEU A 177 14.64 6.85 4.04
N ILE A 178 15.90 6.96 4.45
CA ILE A 178 16.78 8.09 4.13
C ILE A 178 17.05 8.21 2.61
N ASP A 179 16.89 7.13 1.84
CA ASP A 179 17.10 7.13 0.39
C ASP A 179 15.86 7.62 -0.38
N VAL A 180 14.72 7.81 0.29
CA VAL A 180 13.50 8.35 -0.31
C VAL A 180 13.62 9.85 -0.46
N SER A 181 13.71 10.34 -1.71
CA SER A 181 13.90 11.76 -2.04
C SER A 181 12.79 12.36 -2.91
N CYS A 182 11.93 11.53 -3.50
CA CYS A 182 10.79 12.00 -4.30
C CYS A 182 9.72 12.66 -3.42
N PRO A 183 8.82 13.50 -3.99
CA PRO A 183 7.68 14.07 -3.26
C PRO A 183 6.85 12.98 -2.56
N ILE A 184 6.43 13.25 -1.31
CA ILE A 184 5.67 12.29 -0.52
C ILE A 184 4.48 12.94 0.20
N LEU A 185 3.32 12.27 0.13
CA LEU A 185 2.12 12.59 0.91
C LEU A 185 1.81 11.42 1.85
N ILE A 186 1.76 11.71 3.16
CA ILE A 186 1.60 10.70 4.21
C ILE A 186 0.23 10.88 4.85
N PHE A 187 -0.62 9.87 4.75
CA PHE A 187 -1.88 9.79 5.50
C PHE A 187 -1.70 8.91 6.72
N HIS A 188 -2.20 9.35 7.86
CA HIS A 188 -2.17 8.57 9.09
C HIS A 188 -3.46 8.71 9.91
N SER A 189 -3.89 7.60 10.49
CA SER A 189 -5.03 7.53 11.41
C SER A 189 -4.52 7.53 12.85
N PRO A 190 -4.91 8.50 13.70
CA PRO A 190 -4.49 8.51 15.10
C PRO A 190 -5.08 7.35 15.91
N GLU A 191 -6.23 6.82 15.47
CA GLU A 191 -6.93 5.68 16.08
C GLU A 191 -6.65 4.36 15.33
N ASP A 192 -5.46 4.20 14.75
CA ASP A 192 -5.00 2.95 14.14
C ASP A 192 -4.62 1.94 15.24
N HIS A 193 -5.30 0.77 15.27
CA HIS A 193 -5.07 -0.26 16.27
C HIS A 193 -4.08 -1.34 15.82
N VAL A 194 -3.56 -1.26 14.58
CA VAL A 194 -2.65 -2.23 13.98
C VAL A 194 -1.24 -1.67 13.84
N VAL A 195 -1.11 -0.51 13.19
CA VAL A 195 0.16 0.19 12.95
C VAL A 195 0.22 1.43 13.82
N PRO A 196 1.20 1.54 14.73
CA PRO A 196 1.35 2.74 15.52
C PRO A 196 1.50 3.99 14.65
N ASP A 197 0.76 5.05 14.97
CA ASP A 197 0.78 6.32 14.25
C ASP A 197 2.21 6.93 14.21
N SER A 198 3.06 6.59 15.19
CA SER A 198 4.48 6.94 15.21
C SER A 198 5.26 6.47 13.97
N CYS A 199 4.80 5.44 13.24
CA CYS A 199 5.41 5.02 11.98
C CYS A 199 5.34 6.13 10.93
N SER A 200 4.22 6.85 10.85
CA SER A 200 4.04 7.96 9.91
C SER A 200 4.95 9.15 10.25
N TYR A 201 5.12 9.45 11.52
CA TYR A 201 6.09 10.47 11.96
C TYR A 201 7.53 10.04 11.67
N GLN A 202 7.88 8.77 11.91
CA GLN A 202 9.21 8.24 11.56
C GLN A 202 9.48 8.38 10.05
N ILE A 203 8.51 8.08 9.19
CA ILE A 203 8.64 8.29 7.74
C ILE A 203 8.90 9.77 7.45
N TYR A 204 8.02 10.66 7.96
CA TYR A 204 8.13 12.10 7.73
C TYR A 204 9.47 12.68 8.14
N ASP A 205 10.00 12.28 9.30
CA ASP A 205 11.24 12.80 9.85
C ASP A 205 12.48 12.24 9.14
N THR A 206 12.40 11.02 8.60
CA THR A 206 13.59 10.30 8.07
C THR A 206 13.78 10.51 6.57
N VAL A 207 12.70 10.58 5.76
CA VAL A 207 12.84 10.73 4.31
C VAL A 207 13.50 12.04 3.92
N MET A 208 14.34 12.01 2.88
CA MET A 208 15.08 13.17 2.37
C MET A 208 14.31 13.96 1.31
N SER A 209 13.02 13.72 1.17
CA SER A 209 12.16 14.51 0.30
C SER A 209 12.14 15.99 0.70
N GLY A 210 12.34 16.89 -0.28
CA GLY A 210 12.15 18.34 -0.10
C GLY A 210 10.66 18.76 -0.20
N ASP A 211 9.76 17.87 -0.61
CA ASP A 211 8.32 18.13 -0.77
C ASP A 211 7.55 17.01 -0.06
N LYS A 212 7.30 17.20 1.23
CA LYS A 212 6.62 16.22 2.08
C LYS A 212 5.46 16.85 2.83
N GLU A 213 4.32 16.18 2.74
CA GLU A 213 3.06 16.58 3.38
C GLU A 213 2.54 15.45 4.26
N MET A 214 1.86 15.81 5.35
CA MET A 214 1.19 14.85 6.22
C MET A 214 -0.27 15.26 6.41
N VAL A 215 -1.18 14.29 6.28
CA VAL A 215 -2.63 14.48 6.42
C VAL A 215 -3.17 13.50 7.44
N ARG A 216 -3.87 14.02 8.42
CA ARG A 216 -4.47 13.26 9.50
C ARG A 216 -5.89 12.79 9.11
N LEU A 217 -6.18 11.51 9.38
CA LEU A 217 -7.47 10.87 9.12
C LEU A 217 -8.21 10.69 10.46
N GLU A 218 -9.07 11.65 10.81
CA GLU A 218 -9.71 11.72 12.13
C GLU A 218 -10.84 10.70 12.32
N ASN A 219 -11.39 10.16 11.23
CA ASN A 219 -12.59 9.33 11.26
C ASN A 219 -12.33 7.91 10.77
N SER A 220 -11.07 7.49 10.67
CA SER A 220 -10.73 6.17 10.14
C SER A 220 -9.77 5.43 11.07
N TYR A 221 -9.87 4.10 11.06
CA TYR A 221 -8.92 3.19 11.66
C TYR A 221 -7.86 2.77 10.63
N HIS A 222 -7.27 1.57 10.78
CA HIS A 222 -6.13 1.12 9.98
C HIS A 222 -6.44 1.04 8.48
N VAL A 223 -7.57 0.40 8.08
CA VAL A 223 -7.91 0.19 6.65
C VAL A 223 -8.67 1.41 6.10
N ALA A 224 -8.02 2.58 6.15
CA ALA A 224 -8.64 3.86 5.84
C ALA A 224 -9.13 3.98 4.37
N SER A 225 -8.64 3.16 3.44
CA SER A 225 -9.13 3.10 2.05
C SER A 225 -10.57 2.57 1.93
N LEU A 226 -11.06 1.87 2.95
CA LEU A 226 -12.45 1.39 3.06
C LEU A 226 -13.27 2.17 4.07
N ASP A 227 -12.65 3.06 4.86
CA ASP A 227 -13.26 3.72 5.99
C ASP A 227 -13.82 5.11 5.65
N HIS A 228 -14.26 5.86 6.65
CA HIS A 228 -14.97 7.13 6.50
C HIS A 228 -14.15 8.22 5.78
N ASP A 229 -12.81 8.25 5.95
CA ASP A 229 -11.96 9.27 5.32
C ASP A 229 -11.51 8.92 3.88
N LYS A 230 -12.03 7.84 3.26
CA LYS A 230 -11.64 7.43 1.89
C LYS A 230 -11.78 8.54 0.84
N ASP A 231 -12.82 9.37 0.93
CA ASP A 231 -13.00 10.51 0.01
C ASP A 231 -12.03 11.66 0.32
N HIS A 232 -11.67 11.85 1.59
CA HIS A 232 -10.65 12.80 2.02
C HIS A 232 -9.26 12.41 1.47
N ILE A 233 -8.92 11.12 1.53
CA ILE A 233 -7.71 10.56 0.91
C ILE A 233 -7.68 10.87 -0.59
N ILE A 234 -8.78 10.62 -1.31
CA ILE A 234 -8.87 10.86 -2.75
C ILE A 234 -8.64 12.34 -3.09
N GLU A 235 -9.27 13.25 -2.35
CA GLU A 235 -9.18 14.67 -2.66
C GLU A 235 -7.76 15.22 -2.43
N HIS A 236 -7.14 14.92 -1.30
CA HIS A 236 -5.76 15.33 -1.02
C HIS A 236 -4.76 14.70 -2.01
N SER A 237 -4.94 13.40 -2.32
CA SER A 237 -4.11 12.73 -3.33
C SER A 237 -4.26 13.38 -4.70
N TYR A 238 -5.49 13.72 -5.12
CA TYR A 238 -5.73 14.39 -6.39
C TYR A 238 -5.03 15.75 -6.46
N GLN A 239 -5.14 16.56 -5.41
CA GLN A 239 -4.49 17.87 -5.35
C GLN A 239 -2.97 17.74 -5.41
N PHE A 240 -2.39 16.80 -4.66
CA PHE A 240 -0.96 16.50 -4.66
C PHE A 240 -0.47 16.09 -6.06
N ILE A 241 -1.13 15.13 -6.69
CA ILE A 241 -0.80 14.64 -8.04
C ILE A 241 -0.91 15.76 -9.07
N GLN A 242 -2.01 16.54 -9.05
CA GLN A 242 -2.21 17.65 -9.98
C GLN A 242 -1.14 18.75 -9.83
N ARG A 243 -0.74 19.04 -8.61
CA ARG A 243 0.30 20.02 -8.31
C ARG A 243 1.65 19.61 -8.92
N LEU A 244 2.02 18.34 -8.77
CA LEU A 244 3.30 17.83 -9.26
C LEU A 244 3.30 17.66 -10.79
N SER A 245 2.24 17.10 -11.36
CA SER A 245 2.14 16.89 -12.81
C SER A 245 2.12 18.19 -13.63
N LYS A 246 1.75 19.33 -13.04
CA LYS A 246 1.74 20.64 -13.72
C LYS A 246 3.08 21.37 -13.62
N ARG A 247 3.94 21.06 -12.65
CA ARG A 247 5.24 21.75 -12.47
C ARG A 247 6.19 21.57 -13.65
N GLU A 248 6.18 20.41 -14.32
CA GLU A 248 7.07 20.15 -15.45
C GLU A 248 6.63 20.86 -16.74
N ILE A 249 5.35 21.17 -16.92
CA ILE A 249 4.85 21.91 -18.10
C ILE A 249 5.35 23.37 -18.10
N ILE A 250 5.70 23.93 -16.95
CA ILE A 250 6.17 25.32 -16.80
C ILE A 250 7.71 25.38 -16.85
N ALA A 251 8.41 24.27 -16.66
CA ALA A 251 9.88 24.19 -16.64
C ALA A 251 10.49 23.73 -17.97
N SER A 252 9.66 23.37 -18.95
CA SER A 252 10.05 22.96 -20.33
C SER A 252 9.75 24.07 -21.33
#